data_1cf94872774c18c83cc53811c63b41c5
#
_entry.id   1cf94872774c18c83cc53811c63b41c5
#
_cell.length_a   1.000
_cell.length_b   1.000
_cell.length_c   1.000
_cell.angle_alpha   90.00
_cell.angle_beta   90.00
_cell.angle_gamma   90.00
#
_symmetry.space_group_name_H-M   'P 1'
#
loop_
_entity.id
_entity.type
_entity.pdbx_description
1 polymer ?
#
loop_
_entity_poly.entity_id
_entity_poly.type
_entity_poly.pdbx_seq_one_letter_code
_entity_poly.pdbx_strand_id
1 'polypeptide(L)'
;MKEERLTNSKVASFQPQFSPDGKEVAFLENRTAIRVINLKSKAVRTVMDAKYQYSYADGDQWFQWSPDSQWILSDFIGIGGWNNKDVVLLKADGKGEMVNLTESGYSDSNAKWVLGGKAMIWNSDRAGYRSHGSWGSEDDTYIMFFDVDAYNRFLMSKEDIALLEEAEKAEKAEKEKAKKEKAEKKEDTKDSKKKTNQNENAKKDSTEVKPLTFDLENRFDRIVRLTVNSSRLGDAVMSPKGDILYYLAAFEGDYDLWEHKLKENTTKILLKGVGGGSLIPDKEGRKEYLYVHRWPIEENRDCR
;
A
#
# COMPACT_ATOMS: atom_id res chain seq x y z
N MET A 1 -21.20 12.60 -21.11
CA MET A 1 -20.39 11.40 -20.78
C MET A 1 -21.31 10.20 -20.96
N LYS A 2 -20.89 9.12 -21.61
CA LYS A 2 -21.75 7.94 -21.84
C LYS A 2 -21.45 6.95 -20.70
N GLU A 3 -22.48 6.59 -19.95
CA GLU A 3 -22.39 5.58 -18.90
C GLU A 3 -22.51 4.17 -19.49
N GLU A 4 -21.71 3.24 -19.01
CA GLU A 4 -21.75 1.83 -19.40
C GLU A 4 -21.79 0.95 -18.15
N ARG A 5 -22.75 0.04 -18.09
CA ARG A 5 -22.84 -0.94 -17.02
C ARG A 5 -21.74 -2.00 -17.18
N LEU A 6 -20.91 -2.19 -16.15
CA LEU A 6 -19.81 -3.16 -16.18
C LEU A 6 -20.22 -4.56 -15.74
N THR A 7 -21.15 -4.70 -14.79
CA THR A 7 -21.57 -5.98 -14.23
C THR A 7 -23.04 -6.29 -14.55
N ASN A 8 -23.36 -7.56 -14.81
CA ASN A 8 -24.72 -8.05 -15.00
C ASN A 8 -25.19 -8.98 -13.87
N SER A 9 -24.55 -8.88 -12.70
CA SER A 9 -24.92 -9.65 -11.51
C SER A 9 -26.33 -9.29 -11.03
N LYS A 10 -27.03 -10.28 -10.44
CA LYS A 10 -28.31 -10.07 -9.75
C LYS A 10 -28.15 -9.51 -8.35
N VAL A 11 -26.93 -9.51 -7.82
CA VAL A 11 -26.59 -8.97 -6.51
C VAL A 11 -25.79 -7.68 -6.64
N ALA A 12 -25.76 -6.89 -5.59
CA ALA A 12 -25.07 -5.61 -5.56
C ALA A 12 -23.54 -5.78 -5.65
N SER A 13 -22.89 -4.80 -6.26
CA SER A 13 -21.44 -4.70 -6.35
C SER A 13 -20.97 -3.44 -5.59
N PHE A 14 -19.92 -3.58 -4.80
CA PHE A 14 -19.43 -2.55 -3.88
C PHE A 14 -17.94 -2.28 -4.09
N GLN A 15 -17.45 -1.13 -3.67
CA GLN A 15 -16.03 -0.75 -3.56
C GLN A 15 -15.21 -1.03 -4.83
N PRO A 16 -15.60 -0.53 -6.02
CA PRO A 16 -14.82 -0.76 -7.22
C PRO A 16 -13.44 -0.08 -7.13
N GLN A 17 -12.39 -0.82 -7.42
CA GLN A 17 -11.01 -0.34 -7.47
C GLN A 17 -10.35 -0.72 -8.77
N PHE A 18 -9.84 0.26 -9.51
CA PHE A 18 -9.04 -0.01 -10.70
C PHE A 18 -7.70 -0.64 -10.34
N SER A 19 -7.27 -1.60 -11.15
CA SER A 19 -5.88 -2.02 -11.13
C SER A 19 -4.96 -0.84 -11.49
N PRO A 20 -3.74 -0.73 -10.94
CA PRO A 20 -2.81 0.35 -11.25
C PRO A 20 -2.53 0.52 -12.75
N ASP A 21 -2.53 -0.55 -13.54
CA ASP A 21 -2.37 -0.53 -14.99
C ASP A 21 -3.65 -0.13 -15.77
N GLY A 22 -4.78 0.07 -15.08
CA GLY A 22 -6.05 0.50 -15.62
C GLY A 22 -6.79 -0.52 -16.50
N LYS A 23 -6.37 -1.80 -16.49
CA LYS A 23 -6.98 -2.83 -17.37
C LYS A 23 -8.11 -3.59 -16.72
N GLU A 24 -8.16 -3.60 -15.39
CA GLU A 24 -9.09 -4.40 -14.62
C GLU A 24 -9.72 -3.59 -13.47
N VAL A 25 -10.84 -4.07 -12.96
CA VAL A 25 -11.50 -3.53 -11.78
C VAL A 25 -11.79 -4.67 -10.82
N ALA A 26 -11.28 -4.56 -9.59
CA ALA A 26 -11.70 -5.41 -8.49
C ALA A 26 -12.90 -4.79 -7.77
N PHE A 27 -13.81 -5.62 -7.30
CA PHE A 27 -15.00 -5.19 -6.57
C PHE A 27 -15.51 -6.30 -5.64
N LEU A 28 -16.31 -5.93 -4.68
CA LEU A 28 -17.01 -6.87 -3.81
C LEU A 28 -18.37 -7.22 -4.42
N GLU A 29 -18.60 -8.49 -4.70
CA GLU A 29 -19.92 -8.98 -5.06
C GLU A 29 -20.64 -9.46 -3.81
N ASN A 30 -21.86 -9.00 -3.58
CA ASN A 30 -22.66 -9.30 -2.39
C ASN A 30 -21.90 -9.06 -1.08
N ARG A 31 -21.14 -7.94 -1.00
CA ARG A 31 -20.31 -7.47 0.13
C ARG A 31 -19.03 -8.25 0.43
N THR A 32 -18.93 -9.52 0.09
CA THR A 32 -17.89 -10.40 0.65
C THR A 32 -17.01 -11.09 -0.39
N ALA A 33 -17.53 -11.45 -1.56
CA ALA A 33 -16.72 -12.09 -2.59
C ALA A 33 -15.89 -11.06 -3.37
N ILE A 34 -14.57 -11.24 -3.42
CA ILE A 34 -13.70 -10.42 -4.27
C ILE A 34 -13.74 -10.94 -5.71
N ARG A 35 -14.23 -10.09 -6.60
CA ARG A 35 -14.31 -10.34 -8.04
C ARG A 35 -13.42 -9.37 -8.79
N VAL A 36 -12.93 -9.81 -9.94
CA VAL A 36 -12.18 -8.95 -10.86
C VAL A 36 -12.80 -9.05 -12.25
N ILE A 37 -13.07 -7.91 -12.86
CA ILE A 37 -13.52 -7.78 -14.23
C ILE A 37 -12.43 -7.20 -15.11
N ASN A 38 -12.18 -7.84 -16.25
CA ASN A 38 -11.31 -7.27 -17.28
C ASN A 38 -12.11 -6.29 -18.15
N LEU A 39 -11.64 -5.06 -18.26
CA LEU A 39 -12.38 -3.98 -18.91
C LEU A 39 -12.53 -4.18 -20.42
N LYS A 40 -11.58 -4.86 -21.06
CA LYS A 40 -11.61 -5.12 -22.51
C LYS A 40 -12.51 -6.32 -22.86
N SER A 41 -12.29 -7.45 -22.19
CA SER A 41 -13.02 -8.70 -22.48
C SER A 41 -14.36 -8.81 -21.76
N LYS A 42 -14.58 -7.98 -20.73
CA LYS A 42 -15.73 -8.05 -19.80
C LYS A 42 -15.83 -9.38 -19.03
N ALA A 43 -14.79 -10.21 -19.09
CA ALA A 43 -14.73 -11.45 -18.32
C ALA A 43 -14.59 -11.16 -16.83
N VAL A 44 -15.42 -11.81 -16.02
CA VAL A 44 -15.41 -11.71 -14.56
C VAL A 44 -14.85 -13.01 -13.98
N ARG A 45 -13.98 -12.89 -12.98
CA ARG A 45 -13.45 -14.04 -12.24
C ARG A 45 -13.55 -13.82 -10.74
N THR A 46 -13.58 -14.91 -9.98
CA THR A 46 -13.49 -14.87 -8.51
C THR A 46 -12.02 -14.88 -8.12
N VAL A 47 -11.63 -13.99 -7.23
CA VAL A 47 -10.30 -13.96 -6.61
C VAL A 47 -10.37 -14.51 -5.20
N MET A 48 -11.41 -14.18 -4.44
CA MET A 48 -11.68 -14.76 -3.14
C MET A 48 -13.17 -15.07 -2.99
N ASP A 49 -13.46 -16.27 -2.49
CA ASP A 49 -14.84 -16.72 -2.25
C ASP A 49 -15.44 -16.02 -1.02
N ALA A 50 -16.76 -15.78 -1.06
CA ALA A 50 -17.51 -15.10 -0.01
C ALA A 50 -17.38 -15.78 1.38
N LYS A 51 -17.16 -17.08 1.43
CA LYS A 51 -17.03 -17.85 2.68
C LYS A 51 -15.83 -17.43 3.56
N TYR A 52 -14.86 -16.73 2.97
CA TYR A 52 -13.68 -16.22 3.68
C TYR A 52 -13.86 -14.82 4.23
N GLN A 53 -15.04 -14.25 4.12
CA GLN A 53 -15.37 -12.93 4.63
C GLN A 53 -16.68 -12.94 5.42
N TYR A 54 -16.81 -11.95 6.30
CA TYR A 54 -18.05 -11.64 6.99
C TYR A 54 -18.25 -10.13 7.01
N SER A 55 -19.42 -9.68 6.59
CA SER A 55 -19.74 -8.26 6.47
C SER A 55 -20.95 -7.91 7.35
N TYR A 56 -20.81 -6.84 8.11
CA TYR A 56 -21.91 -6.23 8.88
C TYR A 56 -22.59 -5.11 8.12
N ALA A 57 -21.82 -4.36 7.31
CA ALA A 57 -22.27 -3.18 6.61
C ALA A 57 -21.61 -3.05 5.24
N ASP A 58 -22.19 -2.24 4.37
CA ASP A 58 -21.59 -1.92 3.08
C ASP A 58 -20.25 -1.19 3.31
N GLY A 59 -19.19 -1.67 2.68
CA GLY A 59 -17.88 -1.04 2.74
C GLY A 59 -17.01 -1.41 3.94
N ASP A 60 -17.37 -2.42 4.71
CA ASP A 60 -16.61 -2.87 5.89
C ASP A 60 -15.50 -3.89 5.56
N GLN A 61 -15.31 -4.24 4.29
CA GLN A 61 -14.25 -5.12 3.85
C GLN A 61 -13.10 -4.32 3.23
N TRP A 62 -11.87 -4.73 3.50
CA TRP A 62 -10.68 -4.10 2.97
C TRP A 62 -9.98 -4.99 1.95
N PHE A 63 -9.61 -4.40 0.82
CA PHE A 63 -8.70 -5.01 -0.14
C PHE A 63 -7.95 -3.93 -0.90
N GLN A 64 -6.76 -4.26 -1.41
CA GLN A 64 -5.92 -3.34 -2.17
C GLN A 64 -5.11 -4.06 -3.24
N TRP A 65 -5.08 -3.51 -4.45
CA TRP A 65 -4.21 -3.96 -5.52
C TRP A 65 -2.74 -3.72 -5.21
N SER A 66 -1.89 -4.67 -5.63
CA SER A 66 -0.44 -4.46 -5.66
C SER A 66 -0.04 -3.44 -6.73
N PRO A 67 1.12 -2.77 -6.58
CA PRO A 67 1.61 -1.81 -7.56
C PRO A 67 1.79 -2.37 -8.98
N ASP A 68 2.08 -3.67 -9.12
CA ASP A 68 2.26 -4.37 -10.39
C ASP A 68 0.96 -4.95 -10.98
N SER A 69 -0.18 -4.71 -10.35
CA SER A 69 -1.52 -5.18 -10.77
C SER A 69 -1.67 -6.71 -10.79
N GLN A 70 -0.77 -7.47 -10.16
CA GLN A 70 -0.82 -8.93 -10.21
C GLN A 70 -1.35 -9.57 -8.93
N TRP A 71 -1.41 -8.80 -7.83
CA TRP A 71 -1.78 -9.30 -6.52
C TRP A 71 -2.79 -8.41 -5.83
N ILE A 72 -3.48 -8.96 -4.84
CA ILE A 72 -4.41 -8.25 -3.97
C ILE A 72 -4.11 -8.65 -2.52
N LEU A 73 -3.98 -7.65 -1.64
CA LEU A 73 -4.08 -7.83 -0.19
C LEU A 73 -5.53 -7.69 0.23
N SER A 74 -5.98 -8.52 1.15
CA SER A 74 -7.32 -8.39 1.74
C SER A 74 -7.31 -8.87 3.19
N ASP A 75 -8.22 -8.33 3.98
CA ASP A 75 -8.61 -8.94 5.24
C ASP A 75 -9.43 -10.20 4.94
N PHE A 76 -9.32 -11.24 5.76
CA PHE A 76 -10.10 -12.45 5.57
C PHE A 76 -10.28 -13.23 6.88
N ILE A 77 -11.22 -14.17 6.88
CA ILE A 77 -11.41 -15.09 8.00
C ILE A 77 -10.31 -16.16 7.92
N GLY A 78 -9.24 -15.94 8.68
CA GLY A 78 -8.11 -16.83 8.80
C GLY A 78 -8.24 -17.78 10.00
N ILE A 79 -7.16 -17.93 10.77
CA ILE A 79 -7.12 -18.85 11.90
C ILE A 79 -7.85 -18.35 13.15
N GLY A 80 -7.96 -17.02 13.31
CA GLY A 80 -8.60 -16.37 14.47
C GLY A 80 -10.13 -16.29 14.40
N GLY A 81 -10.73 -16.72 13.30
CA GLY A 81 -12.18 -16.67 13.10
C GLY A 81 -12.68 -15.30 12.59
N TRP A 82 -14.01 -15.11 12.61
CA TRP A 82 -14.66 -14.00 11.93
C TRP A 82 -14.38 -12.61 12.55
N ASN A 83 -14.10 -12.53 13.83
CA ASN A 83 -13.82 -11.26 14.54
C ASN A 83 -12.34 -11.04 14.84
N ASN A 84 -11.47 -12.00 14.49
CA ASN A 84 -10.02 -11.87 14.53
C ASN A 84 -9.50 -12.20 13.13
N LYS A 85 -9.59 -11.23 12.24
CA LYS A 85 -9.21 -11.41 10.83
C LYS A 85 -7.69 -11.51 10.70
N ASP A 86 -7.27 -12.22 9.66
CA ASP A 86 -5.88 -12.20 9.17
C ASP A 86 -5.79 -11.43 7.87
N VAL A 87 -4.56 -11.14 7.43
CA VAL A 87 -4.28 -10.57 6.11
C VAL A 87 -3.90 -11.69 5.14
N VAL A 88 -4.54 -11.69 3.97
CA VAL A 88 -4.27 -12.66 2.90
C VAL A 88 -3.65 -11.99 1.68
N LEU A 89 -2.71 -12.69 1.05
CA LEU A 89 -2.17 -12.39 -0.27
C LEU A 89 -2.86 -13.27 -1.30
N LEU A 90 -3.45 -12.65 -2.30
CA LEU A 90 -4.23 -13.27 -3.37
C LEU A 90 -3.62 -12.97 -4.72
N LYS A 91 -3.53 -13.96 -5.58
CA LYS A 91 -3.17 -13.74 -6.98
C LYS A 91 -4.38 -13.16 -7.73
N ALA A 92 -4.20 -12.01 -8.38
CA ALA A 92 -5.30 -11.29 -9.01
C ALA A 92 -5.94 -12.03 -10.20
N ASP A 93 -5.24 -13.02 -10.77
CA ASP A 93 -5.79 -13.89 -11.82
C ASP A 93 -6.79 -14.93 -11.28
N GLY A 94 -6.96 -15.01 -9.95
CA GLY A 94 -7.83 -15.96 -9.28
C GLY A 94 -7.31 -17.40 -9.30
N LYS A 95 -6.04 -17.60 -9.64
CA LYS A 95 -5.39 -18.91 -9.69
C LYS A 95 -4.32 -19.01 -8.61
N GLY A 96 -4.17 -20.19 -8.05
CA GLY A 96 -3.19 -20.45 -7.01
C GLY A 96 -3.78 -20.44 -5.60
N GLU A 97 -2.94 -20.71 -4.64
CA GLU A 97 -3.31 -20.78 -3.24
C GLU A 97 -3.38 -19.37 -2.64
N MET A 98 -4.31 -19.19 -1.71
CA MET A 98 -4.36 -18.02 -0.86
C MET A 98 -3.28 -18.16 0.22
N VAL A 99 -2.45 -17.12 0.38
CA VAL A 99 -1.41 -17.14 1.40
C VAL A 99 -1.84 -16.29 2.59
N ASN A 100 -2.11 -16.93 3.73
CA ASN A 100 -2.29 -16.19 4.98
C ASN A 100 -0.95 -15.57 5.38
N LEU A 101 -0.86 -14.25 5.43
CA LEU A 101 0.38 -13.54 5.71
C LEU A 101 0.64 -13.39 7.20
N THR A 102 -0.39 -13.20 8.01
CA THR A 102 -0.24 -12.86 9.42
C THR A 102 -0.40 -14.05 10.35
N GLU A 103 -1.20 -15.05 9.97
CA GLU A 103 -1.41 -16.32 10.70
C GLU A 103 -1.53 -16.12 12.20
N SER A 104 -2.39 -15.20 12.62
CA SER A 104 -2.47 -14.78 14.01
C SER A 104 -3.87 -15.01 14.60
N GLY A 105 -3.94 -15.09 15.91
CA GLY A 105 -5.22 -15.09 16.64
C GLY A 105 -5.67 -13.69 17.03
N TYR A 106 -5.04 -12.67 16.48
CA TYR A 106 -5.32 -11.26 16.70
C TYR A 106 -6.19 -10.70 15.58
N SER A 107 -6.67 -9.46 15.75
CA SER A 107 -7.39 -8.76 14.69
C SER A 107 -6.40 -8.01 13.81
N ASP A 108 -6.02 -8.59 12.68
CA ASP A 108 -5.13 -8.01 11.69
C ASP A 108 -5.94 -7.48 10.51
N SER A 109 -5.81 -6.18 10.18
CA SER A 109 -6.67 -5.52 9.20
C SER A 109 -6.00 -4.34 8.49
N ASN A 110 -6.68 -3.83 7.44
CA ASN A 110 -6.29 -2.63 6.70
C ASN A 110 -4.86 -2.68 6.11
N ALA A 111 -4.48 -3.83 5.58
CA ALA A 111 -3.16 -4.03 5.02
C ALA A 111 -2.92 -3.14 3.78
N LYS A 112 -1.79 -2.45 3.74
CA LYS A 112 -1.40 -1.56 2.63
C LYS A 112 -0.01 -1.90 2.11
N TRP A 113 0.13 -1.89 0.79
CA TRP A 113 1.42 -2.00 0.15
C TRP A 113 2.27 -0.77 0.42
N VAL A 114 3.53 -0.98 0.77
CA VAL A 114 4.53 0.08 0.97
C VAL A 114 5.84 -0.29 0.28
N LEU A 115 6.74 0.68 0.15
CA LEU A 115 8.07 0.49 -0.48
C LEU A 115 7.98 -0.14 -1.88
N GLY A 116 7.00 0.29 -2.68
CA GLY A 116 6.82 -0.23 -4.04
C GLY A 116 6.40 -1.71 -4.11
N GLY A 117 5.79 -2.24 -3.05
CA GLY A 117 5.36 -3.64 -2.95
C GLY A 117 6.36 -4.58 -2.26
N LYS A 118 7.49 -4.07 -1.78
CA LYS A 118 8.50 -4.86 -1.05
C LYS A 118 8.11 -5.16 0.40
N ALA A 119 7.09 -4.46 0.91
CA ALA A 119 6.54 -4.65 2.24
C ALA A 119 5.05 -4.31 2.28
N MET A 120 4.39 -4.70 3.35
CA MET A 120 3.06 -4.22 3.72
C MET A 120 3.08 -3.65 5.13
N ILE A 121 2.22 -2.68 5.40
CA ILE A 121 1.83 -2.29 6.75
C ILE A 121 0.41 -2.75 7.02
N TRP A 122 0.07 -3.03 8.28
CA TRP A 122 -1.29 -3.37 8.69
C TRP A 122 -1.54 -2.99 10.14
N ASN A 123 -2.80 -2.95 10.55
CA ASN A 123 -3.19 -2.70 11.93
C ASN A 123 -3.41 -4.02 12.65
N SER A 124 -3.02 -4.09 13.93
CA SER A 124 -3.17 -5.27 14.77
C SER A 124 -3.35 -4.92 16.25
N ASP A 125 -4.24 -5.63 16.93
CA ASP A 125 -4.48 -5.48 18.37
C ASP A 125 -3.58 -6.38 19.23
N ARG A 126 -2.48 -6.93 18.66
CA ARG A 126 -1.62 -7.92 19.31
C ARG A 126 -0.80 -7.39 20.49
N ALA A 127 -0.54 -6.09 20.56
CA ALA A 127 0.24 -5.47 21.63
C ALA A 127 -0.60 -4.52 22.51
N GLY A 128 -1.76 -4.10 22.04
CA GLY A 128 -2.65 -3.19 22.74
C GLY A 128 -3.61 -3.87 23.70
N TYR A 129 -4.43 -3.04 24.36
CA TYR A 129 -5.55 -3.54 25.15
C TYR A 129 -6.56 -4.26 24.25
N ARG A 130 -6.99 -5.44 24.66
CA ARG A 130 -8.00 -6.23 23.95
C ARG A 130 -9.25 -6.37 24.79
N SER A 131 -10.35 -5.88 24.27
CA SER A 131 -11.65 -6.14 24.84
C SER A 131 -12.24 -7.46 24.33
N HIS A 132 -13.40 -7.83 24.82
CA HIS A 132 -14.11 -9.03 24.36
C HIS A 132 -14.37 -8.95 22.84
N GLY A 133 -13.91 -9.95 22.09
CA GLY A 133 -14.09 -10.05 20.66
C GLY A 133 -13.38 -8.95 19.85
N SER A 134 -12.31 -8.37 20.37
CA SER A 134 -11.55 -7.25 19.78
C SER A 134 -12.36 -5.96 19.53
N TRP A 135 -13.52 -5.84 20.13
CA TRP A 135 -14.31 -4.60 20.07
C TRP A 135 -13.80 -3.59 21.07
N GLY A 136 -13.43 -2.38 20.56
CA GLY A 136 -12.82 -1.34 21.38
C GLY A 136 -11.39 -1.68 21.82
N SER A 137 -10.72 -2.52 21.07
CA SER A 137 -9.30 -2.80 21.26
C SER A 137 -8.45 -1.60 20.87
N GLU A 138 -7.24 -1.56 21.40
CA GLU A 138 -6.21 -0.64 20.98
C GLU A 138 -5.30 -1.34 19.99
N ASP A 139 -5.07 -0.69 18.87
CA ASP A 139 -4.30 -1.24 17.76
C ASP A 139 -2.95 -0.55 17.62
N ASP A 140 -2.09 -1.25 16.90
CA ASP A 140 -0.78 -0.79 16.47
C ASP A 140 -0.62 -1.00 14.98
N THR A 141 0.21 -0.18 14.33
CA THR A 141 0.66 -0.43 12.97
C THR A 141 1.94 -1.27 12.99
N TYR A 142 1.94 -2.34 12.23
CA TYR A 142 3.08 -3.21 11.98
C TYR A 142 3.51 -3.12 10.52
N ILE A 143 4.76 -3.48 10.24
CA ILE A 143 5.29 -3.70 8.89
C ILE A 143 5.82 -5.12 8.77
N MET A 144 5.56 -5.78 7.63
CA MET A 144 6.16 -7.04 7.22
C MET A 144 6.89 -6.85 5.90
N PHE A 145 8.14 -7.29 5.83
CA PHE A 145 8.95 -7.18 4.62
C PHE A 145 8.91 -8.49 3.82
N PHE A 146 8.61 -8.38 2.54
CA PHE A 146 8.66 -9.46 1.55
C PHE A 146 10.02 -9.55 0.85
N ASP A 147 10.83 -8.51 0.97
CA ASP A 147 12.15 -8.37 0.37
C ASP A 147 13.19 -8.22 1.48
N VAL A 148 14.19 -9.12 1.50
CA VAL A 148 15.22 -9.16 2.55
C VAL A 148 16.11 -7.92 2.51
N ASP A 149 16.42 -7.42 1.32
CA ASP A 149 17.28 -6.23 1.18
C ASP A 149 16.56 -5.00 1.68
N ALA A 150 15.24 -4.89 1.43
CA ALA A 150 14.42 -3.82 2.00
C ALA A 150 14.38 -3.88 3.54
N TYR A 151 14.27 -5.09 4.12
CA TYR A 151 14.34 -5.28 5.56
C TYR A 151 15.70 -4.88 6.14
N ASN A 152 16.78 -5.34 5.53
CA ASN A 152 18.13 -4.99 5.97
C ASN A 152 18.37 -3.48 5.91
N ARG A 153 17.93 -2.82 4.81
CA ARG A 153 18.00 -1.37 4.69
C ARG A 153 17.14 -0.65 5.75
N PHE A 154 15.98 -1.21 6.07
CA PHE A 154 15.12 -0.67 7.13
C PHE A 154 15.79 -0.76 8.52
N LEU A 155 16.63 -1.74 8.78
CA LEU A 155 17.34 -1.87 10.05
C LEU A 155 18.60 -0.99 10.16
N MET A 156 19.13 -0.47 9.03
CA MET A 156 20.31 0.38 9.02
C MET A 156 20.10 1.66 9.84
N SER A 157 21.18 2.17 10.41
CA SER A 157 21.20 3.49 11.02
C SER A 157 21.04 4.60 9.97
N LYS A 158 20.76 5.82 10.40
CA LYS A 158 20.65 6.98 9.51
C LYS A 158 21.99 7.27 8.82
N GLU A 159 23.07 7.07 9.54
CA GLU A 159 24.44 7.25 9.06
C GLU A 159 24.79 6.21 7.98
N ASP A 160 24.47 4.93 8.22
CA ASP A 160 24.70 3.86 7.25
C ASP A 160 23.90 4.05 5.97
N ILE A 161 22.65 4.51 6.08
CA ILE A 161 21.82 4.84 4.92
C ILE A 161 22.44 5.98 4.10
N ALA A 162 22.94 7.03 4.77
CA ALA A 162 23.59 8.16 4.09
C ALA A 162 24.83 7.70 3.32
N LEU A 163 25.68 6.88 3.92
CA LEU A 163 26.86 6.29 3.26
C LEU A 163 26.48 5.42 2.07
N LEU A 164 25.44 4.60 2.22
CA LEU A 164 24.96 3.76 1.14
C LEU A 164 24.44 4.60 -0.03
N GLU A 165 23.66 5.66 0.24
CA GLU A 165 23.16 6.57 -0.80
C GLU A 165 24.27 7.33 -1.52
N GLU A 166 25.33 7.71 -0.84
CA GLU A 166 26.51 8.31 -1.45
C GLU A 166 27.23 7.32 -2.39
N ALA A 167 27.41 6.08 -1.93
CA ALA A 167 28.00 5.03 -2.74
C ALA A 167 27.15 4.71 -4.00
N GLU A 168 25.82 4.58 -3.85
CA GLU A 168 24.89 4.37 -4.98
C GLU A 168 24.92 5.53 -5.98
N LYS A 169 25.05 6.79 -5.53
CA LYS A 169 25.17 7.96 -6.39
C LYS A 169 26.49 7.96 -7.16
N ALA A 170 27.59 7.62 -6.50
CA ALA A 170 28.91 7.52 -7.13
C ALA A 170 28.91 6.45 -8.24
N GLU A 171 28.38 5.26 -7.95
CA GLU A 171 28.28 4.16 -8.91
C GLU A 171 27.40 4.50 -10.12
N LYS A 172 26.28 5.18 -9.90
CA LYS A 172 25.43 5.68 -11.01
C LYS A 172 26.15 6.69 -11.88
N ALA A 173 26.88 7.63 -11.27
CA ALA A 173 27.66 8.63 -12.01
C ALA A 173 28.76 7.98 -12.85
N GLU A 174 29.45 6.95 -12.33
CA GLU A 174 30.45 6.19 -13.09
C GLU A 174 29.83 5.42 -14.26
N LYS A 175 28.67 4.75 -14.02
CA LYS A 175 27.93 4.03 -15.09
C LYS A 175 27.45 4.99 -16.20
N GLU A 176 27.03 6.20 -15.85
CA GLU A 176 26.64 7.21 -16.83
C GLU A 176 27.84 7.74 -17.63
N LYS A 177 28.98 8.00 -16.98
CA LYS A 177 30.24 8.37 -17.66
C LYS A 177 30.68 7.29 -18.63
N ALA A 178 30.71 6.03 -18.19
CA ALA A 178 31.06 4.90 -19.05
C ALA A 178 30.11 4.70 -20.24
N LYS A 179 28.80 5.01 -20.07
CA LYS A 179 27.84 4.99 -21.18
C LYS A 179 28.09 6.11 -22.19
N LYS A 180 28.41 7.32 -21.72
CA LYS A 180 28.74 8.48 -22.58
C LYS A 180 30.02 8.23 -23.38
N GLU A 181 31.08 7.74 -22.73
CA GLU A 181 32.34 7.39 -23.41
C GLU A 181 32.18 6.27 -24.47
N LYS A 182 31.28 5.29 -24.20
CA LYS A 182 30.95 4.24 -25.19
C LYS A 182 30.08 4.78 -26.34
N ALA A 183 29.28 5.81 -26.12
CA ALA A 183 28.49 6.47 -27.17
C ALA A 183 29.39 7.33 -28.07
N GLU A 184 30.29 8.12 -27.48
CA GLU A 184 31.26 8.93 -28.24
C GLU A 184 32.23 8.09 -29.10
N LYS A 185 32.72 6.94 -28.55
CA LYS A 185 33.53 6.00 -29.34
C LYS A 185 32.78 5.28 -30.46
N LYS A 186 31.45 5.34 -30.51
CA LYS A 186 30.63 4.81 -31.62
C LYS A 186 30.28 5.82 -32.67
N GLU A 187 30.40 7.12 -32.40
CA GLU A 187 30.21 8.18 -33.39
C GLU A 187 31.44 8.35 -34.25
N ASP A 188 32.66 8.19 -33.74
CA ASP A 188 33.90 8.26 -34.51
C ASP A 188 34.10 7.16 -35.56
N THR A 189 33.20 6.15 -35.62
CA THR A 189 33.30 5.04 -36.59
C THR A 189 32.18 4.98 -37.64
N LYS A 190 31.34 6.06 -37.73
CA LYS A 190 30.30 6.15 -38.77
C LYS A 190 30.29 7.48 -39.50
N ASP A 191 31.31 7.74 -40.28
CA ASP A 191 31.16 8.60 -41.44
C ASP A 191 30.84 7.72 -42.66
N SER A 192 29.68 7.90 -43.23
CA SER A 192 29.11 7.43 -44.50
C SER A 192 27.82 6.65 -44.37
N LYS A 193 26.69 7.32 -44.38
CA LYS A 193 25.61 7.22 -45.37
C LYS A 193 24.31 7.91 -44.91
N LYS A 194 23.99 8.86 -45.76
CA LYS A 194 22.81 9.74 -45.79
C LYS A 194 21.46 8.99 -45.87
N LYS A 195 20.47 9.59 -45.22
CA LYS A 195 19.10 9.91 -45.63
C LYS A 195 17.94 9.27 -44.86
N THR A 196 17.22 10.18 -44.25
CA THR A 196 15.75 10.34 -44.19
C THR A 196 14.94 9.25 -43.53
N ASN A 197 14.42 9.53 -42.32
CA ASN A 197 12.97 9.68 -42.09
C ASN A 197 12.70 10.29 -40.73
N GLN A 198 12.00 11.41 -40.73
CA GLN A 198 11.33 11.97 -39.55
C GLN A 198 10.23 11.01 -39.11
N ASN A 199 10.27 10.62 -37.90
CA ASN A 199 9.09 10.20 -37.16
C ASN A 199 9.26 10.61 -35.71
N GLU A 200 8.51 11.64 -35.34
CA GLU A 200 8.30 12.06 -33.98
C GLU A 200 7.62 10.91 -33.21
N ASN A 201 8.38 10.15 -32.49
CA ASN A 201 7.84 9.28 -31.46
C ASN A 201 7.99 9.99 -30.12
N ALA A 202 6.89 10.59 -29.67
CA ALA A 202 6.70 10.94 -28.29
C ALA A 202 6.96 9.68 -27.45
N LYS A 203 8.12 9.61 -26.78
CA LYS A 203 8.36 8.62 -25.73
C LYS A 203 7.34 8.87 -24.62
N LYS A 204 6.25 8.11 -24.62
CA LYS A 204 5.50 7.82 -23.42
C LYS A 204 6.47 7.07 -22.51
N ASP A 205 6.85 7.71 -21.43
CA ASP A 205 7.59 7.10 -20.32
C ASP A 205 6.66 6.12 -19.62
N SER A 206 6.48 4.95 -20.24
CA SER A 206 5.86 3.81 -19.59
C SER A 206 6.94 3.17 -18.72
N THR A 207 7.05 3.59 -17.48
CA THR A 207 7.76 2.85 -16.45
C THR A 207 7.05 1.49 -16.31
N GLU A 208 7.53 0.48 -17.02
CA GLU A 208 7.09 -0.90 -16.80
C GLU A 208 7.38 -1.25 -15.35
N VAL A 209 6.33 -1.39 -14.56
CA VAL A 209 6.44 -1.85 -13.19
C VAL A 209 6.88 -3.32 -13.23
N LYS A 210 8.04 -3.60 -12.65
CA LYS A 210 8.55 -4.97 -12.60
C LYS A 210 7.60 -5.85 -11.77
N PRO A 211 7.37 -7.12 -12.17
CA PRO A 211 6.61 -8.06 -11.36
C PRO A 211 7.20 -8.18 -9.95
N LEU A 212 6.32 -8.17 -8.95
CA LEU A 212 6.72 -8.35 -7.57
C LEU A 212 7.10 -9.80 -7.31
N THR A 213 8.13 -9.97 -6.52
CA THR A 213 8.57 -11.26 -5.99
C THR A 213 8.53 -11.22 -4.48
N PHE A 214 8.08 -12.30 -3.86
CA PHE A 214 7.92 -12.38 -2.41
C PHE A 214 8.77 -13.49 -1.84
N ASP A 215 9.66 -13.15 -0.91
CA ASP A 215 10.26 -14.10 -0.01
C ASP A 215 9.33 -14.24 1.20
N LEU A 216 8.54 -15.32 1.21
CA LEU A 216 7.57 -15.60 2.27
C LEU A 216 8.11 -16.59 3.31
N GLU A 217 9.24 -17.23 3.04
CA GLU A 217 9.94 -18.04 4.02
C GLU A 217 10.47 -17.10 5.12
N ASN A 218 10.29 -17.50 6.37
CA ASN A 218 10.73 -16.71 7.54
C ASN A 218 10.19 -15.26 7.57
N ARG A 219 9.04 -14.98 6.93
CA ARG A 219 8.44 -13.64 6.90
C ARG A 219 8.13 -13.08 8.29
N PHE A 220 7.86 -13.96 9.26
CA PHE A 220 7.55 -13.54 10.64
C PHE A 220 8.76 -12.93 11.35
N ASP A 221 9.99 -13.28 10.95
CA ASP A 221 11.21 -12.68 11.49
C ASP A 221 11.44 -11.25 10.96
N ARG A 222 10.67 -10.85 9.95
CA ARG A 222 10.73 -9.54 9.31
C ARG A 222 9.51 -8.67 9.59
N ILE A 223 8.94 -8.83 10.79
CA ILE A 223 7.85 -8.00 11.30
C ILE A 223 8.40 -7.00 12.30
N VAL A 224 8.02 -5.74 12.15
CA VAL A 224 8.38 -4.67 13.08
C VAL A 224 7.14 -3.87 13.46
N ARG A 225 6.97 -3.58 14.75
CA ARG A 225 5.96 -2.62 15.23
C ARG A 225 6.44 -1.20 14.93
N LEU A 226 5.57 -0.38 14.33
CA LEU A 226 5.90 0.98 13.91
C LEU A 226 5.37 2.05 14.86
N THR A 227 4.22 1.83 15.50
CA THR A 227 3.66 2.76 16.49
C THR A 227 4.34 2.58 17.84
N VAL A 228 4.56 3.68 18.54
CA VAL A 228 5.21 3.68 19.87
C VAL A 228 4.23 3.21 20.93
N ASN A 229 2.99 3.70 20.89
CA ASN A 229 1.94 3.36 21.85
C ASN A 229 0.73 2.84 21.12
N SER A 230 0.11 1.82 21.69
CA SER A 230 -1.19 1.32 21.24
C SER A 230 -2.27 2.37 21.48
N SER A 231 -3.24 2.43 20.59
CA SER A 231 -4.32 3.42 20.67
C SER A 231 -5.54 2.94 19.91
N ARG A 232 -6.63 3.65 20.05
CA ARG A 232 -7.72 3.56 19.08
C ARG A 232 -7.21 4.15 17.76
N LEU A 233 -6.81 3.25 16.85
CA LEU A 233 -6.16 3.59 15.59
C LEU A 233 -7.24 3.76 14.48
N GLY A 234 -7.19 4.86 13.76
CA GLY A 234 -8.09 5.10 12.62
C GLY A 234 -7.50 4.58 11.32
N ASP A 235 -6.36 5.10 10.94
CA ASP A 235 -5.64 4.71 9.73
C ASP A 235 -4.15 5.02 9.85
N ALA A 236 -3.33 4.38 9.02
CA ALA A 236 -1.90 4.62 8.95
C ALA A 236 -1.40 4.58 7.50
N VAL A 237 -0.43 5.44 7.18
CA VAL A 237 0.26 5.45 5.89
C VAL A 237 1.75 5.73 6.12
N MET A 238 2.57 5.16 5.25
CA MET A 238 4.02 5.32 5.30
C MET A 238 4.47 6.25 4.17
N SER A 239 5.49 7.08 4.43
CA SER A 239 6.15 7.87 3.41
C SER A 239 6.72 6.97 2.30
N PRO A 240 6.85 7.44 1.05
CA PRO A 240 7.39 6.64 -0.06
C PRO A 240 8.80 6.10 0.21
N LYS A 241 9.59 6.79 1.03
CA LYS A 241 10.93 6.37 1.44
C LYS A 241 10.94 5.34 2.57
N GLY A 242 9.81 5.15 3.27
CA GLY A 242 9.72 4.24 4.40
C GLY A 242 10.35 4.75 5.70
N ASP A 243 10.57 6.05 5.82
CA ASP A 243 11.22 6.69 6.96
C ASP A 243 10.26 7.38 7.93
N ILE A 244 9.03 7.66 7.49
CA ILE A 244 8.00 8.33 8.29
C ILE A 244 6.71 7.54 8.25
N LEU A 245 6.09 7.32 9.41
CA LEU A 245 4.73 6.84 9.56
C LEU A 245 3.82 8.02 9.93
N TYR A 246 2.75 8.20 9.18
CA TYR A 246 1.63 9.08 9.52
C TYR A 246 0.46 8.22 9.95
N TYR A 247 -0.16 8.55 11.08
CA TYR A 247 -1.28 7.75 11.59
C TYR A 247 -2.30 8.58 12.35
N LEU A 248 -3.55 8.14 12.32
CA LEU A 248 -4.65 8.70 13.08
C LEU A 248 -4.82 7.90 14.35
N ALA A 249 -4.60 8.53 15.48
CA ALA A 249 -4.71 7.87 16.78
C ALA A 249 -5.51 8.74 17.76
N ALA A 250 -6.38 8.08 18.53
CA ALA A 250 -7.12 8.71 19.62
C ALA A 250 -6.69 8.07 20.94
N PHE A 251 -5.90 8.79 21.71
CA PHE A 251 -5.52 8.41 23.06
C PHE A 251 -6.55 8.92 24.08
N GLU A 252 -6.94 10.19 23.95
CA GLU A 252 -7.94 10.84 24.78
C GLU A 252 -8.87 11.66 23.87
N GLY A 253 -10.14 11.30 23.77
CA GLY A 253 -11.11 12.04 22.97
C GLY A 253 -11.07 11.74 21.48
N ASP A 254 -10.92 12.76 20.64
CA ASP A 254 -10.94 12.67 19.19
C ASP A 254 -9.61 12.19 18.59
N TYR A 255 -9.64 11.85 17.30
CA TYR A 255 -8.43 11.47 16.58
C TYR A 255 -7.54 12.68 16.33
N ASP A 256 -6.25 12.49 16.55
CA ASP A 256 -5.19 13.41 16.12
C ASP A 256 -4.39 12.76 14.97
N LEU A 257 -3.85 13.58 14.07
CA LEU A 257 -2.88 13.15 13.07
C LEU A 257 -1.48 13.23 13.67
N TRP A 258 -0.81 12.09 13.72
CA TRP A 258 0.54 11.93 14.25
C TRP A 258 1.54 11.69 13.13
N GLU A 259 2.77 12.17 13.33
CA GLU A 259 3.96 11.84 12.55
C GLU A 259 4.95 11.11 13.44
N HIS A 260 5.40 9.94 13.03
CA HIS A 260 6.49 9.22 13.67
C HIS A 260 7.65 9.04 12.69
N LYS A 261 8.79 9.64 12.97
CA LYS A 261 10.03 9.47 12.21
C LYS A 261 10.77 8.25 12.71
N LEU A 262 10.74 7.18 11.93
CA LEU A 262 11.17 5.84 12.33
C LEU A 262 12.67 5.79 12.69
N LYS A 263 13.52 6.50 11.94
CA LYS A 263 14.97 6.50 12.17
C LYS A 263 15.42 7.40 13.32
N GLU A 264 14.67 8.45 13.58
CA GLU A 264 14.94 9.39 14.65
C GLU A 264 14.22 8.99 15.94
N ASN A 265 13.31 8.02 15.86
CA ASN A 265 12.41 7.60 16.94
C ASN A 265 11.72 8.80 17.61
N THR A 266 11.24 9.75 16.80
CA THR A 266 10.58 10.96 17.28
C THR A 266 9.15 11.01 16.80
N THR A 267 8.24 11.32 17.72
CA THR A 267 6.80 11.39 17.46
C THR A 267 6.26 12.76 17.80
N LYS A 268 5.39 13.30 16.92
CA LYS A 268 4.72 14.59 17.19
C LYS A 268 3.30 14.59 16.60
N ILE A 269 2.44 15.39 17.18
CA ILE A 269 1.12 15.69 16.62
C ILE A 269 1.29 16.73 15.51
N LEU A 270 0.74 16.44 14.32
CA LEU A 270 0.67 17.39 13.22
C LEU A 270 -0.63 18.21 13.25
N LEU A 271 -1.76 17.54 13.49
CA LEU A 271 -3.09 18.18 13.56
C LEU A 271 -3.88 17.53 14.68
N LYS A 272 -4.57 18.36 15.46
CA LYS A 272 -5.49 17.92 16.51
C LYS A 272 -6.93 17.92 16.03
N GLY A 273 -7.75 17.03 16.63
CA GLY A 273 -9.18 16.99 16.41
C GLY A 273 -9.57 16.74 14.95
N VAL A 274 -8.94 15.80 14.31
CA VAL A 274 -9.30 15.34 12.95
C VAL A 274 -10.28 14.18 13.04
N GLY A 275 -11.12 13.98 12.04
CA GLY A 275 -12.01 12.81 12.00
C GLY A 275 -11.21 11.50 11.84
N GLY A 276 -11.74 10.40 12.37
CA GLY A 276 -11.20 9.05 12.21
C GLY A 276 -11.49 8.50 10.81
N GLY A 277 -11.01 9.16 9.76
CA GLY A 277 -11.19 8.74 8.38
C GLY A 277 -9.95 8.07 7.80
N SER A 278 -9.94 7.88 6.48
CA SER A 278 -8.78 7.34 5.77
C SER A 278 -7.76 8.41 5.46
N LEU A 279 -6.49 8.05 5.54
CA LEU A 279 -5.36 8.85 5.08
C LEU A 279 -5.06 8.48 3.62
N ILE A 280 -5.06 9.48 2.75
CA ILE A 280 -4.80 9.28 1.32
C ILE A 280 -3.51 10.00 0.94
N PRO A 281 -2.42 9.27 0.65
CA PRO A 281 -1.21 9.87 0.15
C PRO A 281 -1.39 10.32 -1.31
N ASP A 282 -0.76 11.44 -1.68
CA ASP A 282 -0.73 11.88 -3.08
C ASP A 282 0.04 10.89 -3.95
N LYS A 283 -0.60 10.42 -5.02
CA LYS A 283 -0.02 9.44 -5.95
C LYS A 283 0.92 10.08 -6.99
N GLU A 284 0.89 11.39 -7.15
CA GLU A 284 1.67 12.05 -8.20
C GLU A 284 3.14 12.28 -7.85
N GLY A 285 3.57 11.97 -6.63
CA GLY A 285 4.99 11.90 -6.23
C GLY A 285 5.81 13.19 -6.35
N ARG A 286 5.18 14.33 -6.66
CA ARG A 286 5.86 15.61 -6.84
C ARG A 286 5.95 16.45 -5.57
N LYS A 287 5.04 16.19 -4.61
CA LYS A 287 5.07 16.74 -3.26
C LYS A 287 4.36 15.73 -2.35
N GLU A 288 4.91 15.50 -1.17
CA GLU A 288 4.27 14.63 -0.16
C GLU A 288 3.05 15.34 0.43
N TYR A 289 1.91 15.21 -0.24
CA TYR A 289 0.63 15.66 0.30
C TYR A 289 -0.07 14.48 0.95
N LEU A 290 -0.57 14.70 2.14
CA LEU A 290 -1.43 13.77 2.85
C LEU A 290 -2.81 14.41 2.99
N TYR A 291 -3.82 13.78 2.36
CA TYR A 291 -5.20 14.22 2.49
C TYR A 291 -5.81 13.58 3.74
N VAL A 292 -6.28 14.44 4.65
CA VAL A 292 -6.97 14.03 5.86
C VAL A 292 -8.42 14.50 5.75
N HIS A 293 -9.36 13.57 5.90
CA HIS A 293 -10.77 13.95 5.93
C HIS A 293 -11.07 14.62 7.27
N ARG A 294 -11.45 15.88 7.23
CA ARG A 294 -11.92 16.64 8.39
C ARG A 294 -13.43 16.77 8.28
N TRP A 295 -14.17 16.35 9.29
CA TRP A 295 -15.57 16.69 9.39
C TRP A 295 -15.70 18.22 9.39
N PRO A 296 -16.74 18.81 8.74
CA PRO A 296 -16.92 20.25 8.79
C PRO A 296 -16.97 20.66 10.26
N ILE A 297 -16.01 21.48 10.64
CA ILE A 297 -16.07 22.18 11.92
C ILE A 297 -17.28 23.09 11.78
N GLU A 298 -18.29 22.96 12.66
CA GLU A 298 -19.21 24.05 12.93
C GLU A 298 -18.34 25.29 13.17
N GLU A 299 -18.54 26.33 12.35
CA GLU A 299 -17.91 27.62 12.56
C GLU A 299 -18.14 28.00 14.03
N ASN A 300 -17.08 27.95 14.80
CA ASN A 300 -17.13 28.36 16.19
C ASN A 300 -17.38 29.85 16.20
N ARG A 301 -18.62 30.18 16.51
CA ARG A 301 -19.04 31.50 16.88
C ARG A 301 -18.15 31.94 18.03
N ASP A 302 -17.47 33.06 17.78
CA ASP A 302 -17.04 34.05 18.77
C ASP A 302 -16.47 33.54 20.09
N CYS A 303 -15.15 33.41 20.13
CA CYS A 303 -14.41 33.77 21.32
C CYS A 303 -14.02 35.27 21.20
N ARG A 304 -14.87 36.14 21.78
CA ARG A 304 -14.44 37.46 22.20
C ARG A 304 -13.61 37.34 23.49
#